data_3c248ffcbe02e8b965346621ebfd1ecf
#
_entry.id   3c248ffcbe02e8b965346621ebfd1ecf
#
_cell.length_a   1.000
_cell.length_b   1.000
_cell.length_c   1.000
_cell.angle_alpha   90.00
_cell.angle_beta   90.00
_cell.angle_gamma   90.00
#
_symmetry.space_group_name_H-M   'P 1'
#
loop_
_entity.id
_entity.type
_entity.pdbx_description
1 polymer ?
#
loop_
_entity_poly.entity_id
_entity_poly.type
_entity_poly.pdbx_seq_one_letter_code
_entity_poly.pdbx_strand_id
1 'polypeptide(L)'
;SKNYLNQVFLTGKSYHYDTNLRYTSIQPSFSMYFRPFDLRSNKRQLLNISWYNVFRDRDPNVEVSPDYSVLRFLHRYENADAVNVFSTNSNIEISNKFGKISFTSRYRKLFPSGRQFSVRFFAGKFLWHNTTETQFFDFNLNRSPDYLFRYDYIGRSDETGIWSQQFVP
;
A
#
# COMPACT_ATOMS: atom_id res chain seq x y z
N SER A 1 10.93 -4.30 -30.54
CA SER A 1 11.24 -4.54 -29.11
C SER A 1 10.03 -4.24 -28.26
N LYS A 2 9.66 -5.17 -27.37
CA LYS A 2 8.53 -4.96 -26.46
C LYS A 2 8.92 -3.89 -25.43
N ASN A 3 8.25 -2.76 -25.48
CA ASN A 3 8.50 -1.64 -24.54
C ASN A 3 7.77 -1.79 -23.20
N TYR A 4 7.20 -2.97 -22.93
CA TYR A 4 6.46 -3.27 -21.70
C TYR A 4 6.65 -4.73 -21.27
N LEU A 5 6.55 -4.97 -19.98
CA LEU A 5 6.52 -6.30 -19.34
C LEU A 5 5.24 -6.43 -18.55
N ASN A 6 4.48 -7.48 -18.82
CA ASN A 6 3.28 -7.82 -18.07
C ASN A 6 3.57 -8.96 -17.10
N GLN A 7 3.06 -8.86 -15.91
CA GLN A 7 3.20 -9.87 -14.86
C GLN A 7 1.86 -10.08 -14.16
N VAL A 8 1.55 -11.34 -13.88
CA VAL A 8 0.38 -11.74 -13.07
C VAL A 8 0.90 -12.41 -11.81
N PHE A 9 0.38 -12.01 -10.67
CA PHE A 9 0.72 -12.56 -9.38
C PHE A 9 -0.54 -12.99 -8.64
N LEU A 10 -0.44 -14.06 -7.90
CA LEU A 10 -1.40 -14.45 -6.89
C LEU A 10 -0.67 -14.51 -5.54
N THR A 11 -1.09 -13.67 -4.61
CA THR A 11 -0.50 -13.63 -3.27
C THR A 11 -1.55 -14.10 -2.26
N GLY A 12 -1.21 -15.11 -1.46
CA GLY A 12 -1.98 -15.54 -0.31
C GLY A 12 -1.22 -15.23 0.97
N LYS A 13 -1.92 -14.72 1.98
CA LYS A 13 -1.36 -14.44 3.30
C LYS A 13 -2.34 -14.90 4.36
N SER A 14 -1.83 -15.51 5.42
CA SER A 14 -2.61 -15.91 6.58
C SER A 14 -1.83 -15.59 7.84
N TYR A 15 -2.46 -14.89 8.77
CA TYR A 15 -1.86 -14.47 10.02
C TYR A 15 -2.77 -14.85 11.18
N HIS A 16 -2.16 -15.25 12.28
CA HIS A 16 -2.83 -15.44 13.56
C HIS A 16 -2.35 -14.34 14.50
N TYR A 17 -3.27 -13.53 14.99
CA TYR A 17 -2.96 -12.48 15.96
C TYR A 17 -3.08 -12.96 17.39
N ASP A 18 -4.09 -13.82 17.61
CA ASP A 18 -4.42 -14.40 18.89
C ASP A 18 -5.11 -15.74 18.64
N THR A 19 -5.37 -16.51 19.69
CA THR A 19 -6.01 -17.83 19.64
C THR A 19 -7.34 -17.84 18.85
N ASN A 20 -8.02 -16.71 18.75
CA ASN A 20 -9.34 -16.56 18.11
C ASN A 20 -9.39 -15.55 16.96
N LEU A 21 -8.26 -14.94 16.58
CA LEU A 21 -8.22 -13.93 15.52
C LEU A 21 -7.29 -14.36 14.40
N ARG A 22 -7.88 -14.84 13.32
CA ARG A 22 -7.19 -15.17 12.08
C ARG A 22 -7.56 -14.18 10.99
N TYR A 23 -6.55 -13.74 10.28
CA TYR A 23 -6.66 -12.90 9.10
C TYR A 23 -6.11 -13.67 7.90
N THR A 24 -6.91 -13.82 6.87
CA THR A 24 -6.50 -14.43 5.61
C THR A 24 -6.80 -13.48 4.47
N SER A 25 -5.84 -13.26 3.59
CA SER A 25 -6.05 -12.46 2.39
C SER A 25 -5.59 -13.18 1.14
N ILE A 26 -6.36 -13.04 0.07
CA ILE A 26 -6.04 -13.53 -1.28
C ILE A 26 -6.03 -12.32 -2.20
N GLN A 27 -4.91 -12.14 -2.90
CA GLN A 27 -4.67 -10.99 -3.75
C GLN A 27 -4.20 -11.42 -5.14
N PRO A 28 -5.09 -11.61 -6.12
CA PRO A 28 -4.71 -11.60 -7.53
C PRO A 28 -4.29 -10.19 -7.94
N SER A 29 -3.23 -10.08 -8.73
CA SER A 29 -2.75 -8.79 -9.23
C SER A 29 -2.16 -8.91 -10.63
N PHE A 30 -2.34 -7.85 -11.41
CA PHE A 30 -1.75 -7.66 -12.72
C PHE A 30 -0.89 -6.41 -12.69
N SER A 31 0.34 -6.52 -13.19
CA SER A 31 1.30 -5.41 -13.26
C SER A 31 1.81 -5.26 -14.69
N MET A 32 1.85 -4.02 -15.16
CA MET A 32 2.43 -3.64 -16.44
C MET A 32 3.56 -2.65 -16.19
N TYR A 33 4.78 -3.05 -16.52
CA TYR A 33 5.98 -2.22 -16.45
C TYR A 33 6.29 -1.66 -17.83
N PHE A 34 6.45 -0.35 -17.93
CA PHE A 34 6.85 0.33 -19.17
C PHE A 34 8.36 0.47 -19.23
N ARG A 35 8.95 0.11 -20.38
CA ARG A 35 10.38 0.17 -20.64
C ARG A 35 11.27 -0.53 -19.59
N PRO A 36 10.94 -1.77 -19.17
CA PRO A 36 11.66 -2.45 -18.08
C PRO A 36 13.11 -2.79 -18.42
N PHE A 37 13.45 -2.87 -19.73
CA PHE A 37 14.77 -3.28 -20.22
C PHE A 37 15.67 -2.11 -20.64
N ASP A 38 15.18 -0.88 -20.50
CA ASP A 38 16.00 0.30 -20.77
C ASP A 38 16.82 0.66 -19.51
N LEU A 39 17.96 0.00 -19.35
CA LEU A 39 18.88 0.18 -18.22
C LEU A 39 19.49 1.58 -18.13
N ARG A 40 19.44 2.33 -19.23
CA ARG A 40 19.95 3.72 -19.26
C ARG A 40 18.88 4.75 -18.92
N SER A 41 17.62 4.35 -18.91
CA SER A 41 16.53 5.25 -18.56
C SER A 41 16.38 5.39 -17.06
N ASN A 42 16.45 6.61 -16.58
CA ASN A 42 16.14 6.96 -15.20
C ASN A 42 14.63 6.93 -14.93
N LYS A 43 13.81 6.73 -15.96
CA LYS A 43 12.34 6.77 -15.88
C LYS A 43 11.78 5.37 -15.77
N ARG A 44 10.99 5.15 -14.73
CA ARG A 44 10.25 3.91 -14.49
C ARG A 44 8.77 4.22 -14.37
N GLN A 45 7.95 3.41 -14.98
CA GLN A 45 6.50 3.54 -14.90
C GLN A 45 5.88 2.16 -14.71
N LEU A 46 4.91 2.10 -13.79
CA LEU A 46 4.18 0.89 -13.43
C LEU A 46 2.68 1.21 -13.37
N LEU A 47 1.89 0.38 -14.01
CA LEU A 47 0.47 0.23 -13.74
C LEU A 47 0.23 -1.10 -13.02
N ASN A 48 -0.53 -1.08 -11.95
CA ASN A 48 -0.89 -2.29 -11.21
C ASN A 48 -2.39 -2.27 -10.91
N ILE A 49 -3.03 -3.40 -11.14
CA ILE A 49 -4.41 -3.67 -10.75
C ILE A 49 -4.37 -4.83 -9.78
N SER A 50 -4.92 -4.67 -8.60
CA SER A 50 -4.91 -5.69 -7.56
C SER A 50 -6.30 -5.80 -6.93
N TRP A 51 -6.75 -7.02 -6.73
CA TRP A 51 -7.99 -7.30 -6.03
C TRP A 51 -7.68 -7.96 -4.70
N TYR A 52 -7.95 -7.26 -3.61
CA TYR A 52 -7.74 -7.73 -2.24
C TYR A 52 -9.04 -8.34 -1.73
N ASN A 53 -9.00 -9.63 -1.39
CA ASN A 53 -10.08 -10.30 -0.68
C ASN A 53 -9.58 -10.64 0.71
N VAL A 54 -10.24 -10.11 1.72
CA VAL A 54 -9.86 -10.24 3.13
C VAL A 54 -10.93 -10.99 3.86
N PHE A 55 -10.53 -12.05 4.52
CA PHE A 55 -11.33 -12.92 5.36
C PHE A 55 -10.81 -12.82 6.79
N ARG A 56 -11.69 -12.54 7.73
CA ARG A 56 -11.37 -12.47 9.16
C ARG A 56 -12.23 -13.44 9.94
N ASP A 57 -11.64 -14.13 10.90
CA ASP A 57 -12.43 -14.89 11.85
C ASP A 57 -13.24 -13.92 12.71
N ARG A 58 -14.48 -14.30 13.01
CA ARG A 58 -15.35 -13.50 13.85
C ARG A 58 -14.93 -13.64 15.30
N ASP A 59 -14.60 -12.54 15.93
CA ASP A 59 -14.69 -12.46 17.39
C ASP A 59 -16.18 -12.39 17.76
N PRO A 60 -16.71 -13.34 18.53
CA PRO A 60 -18.13 -13.32 18.93
C PRO A 60 -18.53 -12.08 19.73
N ASN A 61 -17.57 -11.32 20.25
CA ASN A 61 -17.81 -10.12 21.04
C ASN A 61 -17.75 -8.81 20.23
N VAL A 62 -17.46 -8.87 18.92
CA VAL A 62 -17.31 -7.68 18.07
C VAL A 62 -18.23 -7.76 16.86
N GLU A 63 -19.16 -6.82 16.74
CA GLU A 63 -20.08 -6.67 15.59
C GLU A 63 -19.41 -6.17 14.31
N VAL A 64 -18.18 -6.58 14.01
CA VAL A 64 -17.46 -6.13 12.81
C VAL A 64 -17.81 -7.05 11.65
N SER A 65 -18.18 -6.49 10.50
CA SER A 65 -18.29 -7.28 9.26
C SER A 65 -16.90 -7.79 8.88
N PRO A 66 -16.65 -9.12 9.00
CA PRO A 66 -15.29 -9.63 8.96
C PRO A 66 -14.68 -9.55 7.57
N ASP A 67 -15.51 -9.76 6.53
CA ASP A 67 -15.03 -9.94 5.17
C ASP A 67 -15.24 -8.70 4.32
N TYR A 68 -14.25 -8.36 3.50
CA TYR A 68 -14.37 -7.29 2.53
C TYR A 68 -13.46 -7.49 1.32
N SER A 69 -13.82 -6.85 0.21
CA SER A 69 -13.04 -6.85 -1.01
C SER A 69 -12.73 -5.42 -1.44
N VAL A 70 -11.50 -5.22 -1.91
CA VAL A 70 -11.04 -3.93 -2.43
C VAL A 70 -10.37 -4.12 -3.78
N LEU A 71 -10.86 -3.44 -4.80
CA LEU A 71 -10.20 -3.32 -6.09
C LEU A 71 -9.33 -2.07 -6.09
N ARG A 72 -8.05 -2.25 -6.37
CA ARG A 72 -7.06 -1.18 -6.38
C ARG A 72 -6.43 -1.01 -7.74
N PHE A 73 -6.39 0.24 -8.22
CA PHE A 73 -5.64 0.69 -9.37
C PHE A 73 -4.51 1.59 -8.91
N LEU A 74 -3.27 1.20 -9.20
CA LEU A 74 -2.08 1.95 -8.84
C LEU A 74 -1.32 2.34 -10.11
N HIS A 75 -1.05 3.63 -10.27
CA HIS A 75 -0.07 4.15 -11.22
C HIS A 75 1.10 4.72 -10.45
N ARG A 76 2.30 4.23 -10.74
CA ARG A 76 3.56 4.76 -10.21
C ARG A 76 4.43 5.25 -11.34
N TYR A 77 4.94 6.45 -11.19
CA TYR A 77 5.97 7.03 -12.04
C TYR A 77 7.15 7.44 -11.19
N GLU A 78 8.34 7.15 -11.65
CA GLU A 78 9.59 7.52 -11.01
C GLU A 78 10.58 8.00 -12.09
N ASN A 79 11.21 9.13 -11.83
CA ASN A 79 12.37 9.62 -12.56
C ASN A 79 13.51 9.80 -11.55
N ALA A 80 14.46 8.86 -11.55
CA ALA A 80 15.55 8.79 -10.59
C ALA A 80 16.86 9.17 -11.28
N ASP A 81 17.17 10.47 -11.27
CA ASP A 81 18.48 10.97 -11.64
C ASP A 81 19.41 10.99 -10.42
N ALA A 82 20.73 10.99 -10.63
CA ALA A 82 21.73 10.95 -9.56
C ALA A 82 21.53 12.09 -8.52
N VAL A 83 21.11 13.26 -8.99
CA VAL A 83 20.94 14.48 -8.17
C VAL A 83 19.49 14.74 -7.83
N ASN A 84 18.57 14.45 -8.76
CA ASN A 84 17.17 14.75 -8.63
C ASN A 84 16.34 13.47 -8.76
N VAL A 85 15.51 13.19 -7.76
CA VAL A 85 14.55 12.09 -7.82
C VAL A 85 13.16 12.68 -7.72
N PHE A 86 12.33 12.36 -8.70
CA PHE A 86 10.91 12.71 -8.71
C PHE A 86 10.08 11.45 -8.82
N SER A 87 9.12 11.27 -7.95
CA SER A 87 8.20 10.13 -8.02
C SER A 87 6.77 10.55 -7.75
N THR A 88 5.83 9.91 -8.44
CA THR A 88 4.39 10.05 -8.19
C THR A 88 3.73 8.69 -8.02
N ASN A 89 2.76 8.62 -7.12
CA ASN A 89 1.87 7.50 -6.95
C ASN A 89 0.43 8.01 -7.01
N SER A 90 -0.34 7.53 -7.97
CA SER A 90 -1.79 7.74 -8.05
C SER A 90 -2.48 6.44 -7.71
N ASN A 91 -3.44 6.45 -6.82
CA ASN A 91 -4.10 5.27 -6.33
C ASN A 91 -5.61 5.49 -6.27
N ILE A 92 -6.37 4.52 -6.83
CA ILE A 92 -7.82 4.47 -6.76
C ILE A 92 -8.18 3.15 -6.11
N GLU A 93 -9.01 3.18 -5.08
CA GLU A 93 -9.45 2.03 -4.33
C GLU A 93 -10.97 2.03 -4.27
N ILE A 94 -11.55 0.91 -4.66
CA ILE A 94 -13.01 0.73 -4.79
C ILE A 94 -13.42 -0.51 -4.02
N SER A 95 -14.39 -0.34 -3.14
CA SER A 95 -15.04 -1.39 -2.36
C SER A 95 -16.55 -1.12 -2.30
N ASN A 96 -17.31 -2.10 -1.84
CA ASN A 96 -18.72 -1.89 -1.51
C ASN A 96 -18.91 -0.92 -0.32
N LYS A 97 -17.89 -0.78 0.54
CA LYS A 97 -17.93 0.06 1.76
C LYS A 97 -17.40 1.48 1.51
N PHE A 98 -16.49 1.65 0.58
CA PHE A 98 -15.87 2.94 0.27
C PHE A 98 -15.33 3.01 -1.15
N GLY A 99 -15.15 4.23 -1.64
CA GLY A 99 -14.35 4.54 -2.80
C GLY A 99 -13.45 5.72 -2.48
N LYS A 100 -12.16 5.59 -2.74
CA LYS A 100 -11.20 6.67 -2.49
C LYS A 100 -10.17 6.80 -3.60
N ILE A 101 -9.72 8.04 -3.80
CA ILE A 101 -8.63 8.37 -4.69
C ILE A 101 -7.55 9.09 -3.89
N SER A 102 -6.29 8.77 -4.18
CA SER A 102 -5.16 9.45 -3.56
C SER A 102 -4.03 9.68 -4.56
N PHE A 103 -3.30 10.74 -4.33
CA PHE A 103 -2.13 11.14 -5.10
C PHE A 103 -1.01 11.51 -4.14
N THR A 104 0.17 10.95 -4.35
CA THR A 104 1.38 11.33 -3.63
C THR A 104 2.45 11.71 -4.62
N SER A 105 3.08 12.86 -4.44
CA SER A 105 4.26 13.26 -5.19
C SER A 105 5.42 13.47 -4.22
N ARG A 106 6.60 13.03 -4.61
CA ARG A 106 7.85 13.23 -3.86
C ARG A 106 8.91 13.78 -4.77
N TYR A 107 9.59 14.81 -4.30
CA TYR A 107 10.76 15.38 -4.94
C TYR A 107 11.91 15.39 -3.96
N ARG A 108 13.08 14.93 -4.41
CA ARG A 108 14.33 14.95 -3.66
C ARG A 108 15.43 15.53 -4.51
N LYS A 109 16.18 16.47 -3.95
CA LYS A 109 17.37 17.05 -4.56
C LYS A 109 18.57 16.87 -3.65
N LEU A 110 19.65 16.34 -4.19
CA LEU A 110 20.94 16.22 -3.53
C LEU A 110 21.84 17.36 -3.97
N PHE A 111 22.45 18.07 -3.01
CA PHE A 111 23.38 19.16 -3.27
C PHE A 111 24.84 18.65 -3.25
N PRO A 112 25.78 19.34 -3.95
CA PRO A 112 27.19 18.96 -3.91
C PRO A 112 27.80 18.96 -2.51
N SER A 113 27.23 19.71 -1.58
CA SER A 113 27.62 19.75 -0.16
C SER A 113 27.21 18.52 0.66
N GLY A 114 26.62 17.49 0.02
CA GLY A 114 26.06 16.31 0.70
C GLY A 114 24.72 16.56 1.40
N ARG A 115 24.21 17.79 1.38
CA ARG A 115 22.89 18.12 1.94
C ARG A 115 21.78 17.68 1.00
N GLN A 116 20.62 17.34 1.58
CA GLN A 116 19.44 16.88 0.83
C GLN A 116 18.25 17.79 1.12
N PHE A 117 17.51 18.14 0.07
CA PHE A 117 16.18 18.74 0.16
C PHE A 117 15.15 17.73 -0.30
N SER A 118 14.10 17.53 0.49
CA SER A 118 13.03 16.59 0.15
C SER A 118 11.68 17.22 0.46
N VAL A 119 10.77 17.12 -0.52
CA VAL A 119 9.38 17.58 -0.40
C VAL A 119 8.46 16.43 -0.75
N ARG A 120 7.41 16.27 0.04
CA ARG A 120 6.30 15.35 -0.23
C ARG A 120 4.99 16.13 -0.26
N PHE A 121 4.24 15.91 -1.31
CA PHE A 121 2.86 16.39 -1.45
C PHE A 121 1.92 15.19 -1.42
N PHE A 122 0.83 15.31 -0.68
CA PHE A 122 -0.24 14.30 -0.64
C PHE A 122 -1.59 14.99 -0.80
N ALA A 123 -2.44 14.38 -1.64
CA ALA A 123 -3.85 14.74 -1.76
C ALA A 123 -4.68 13.47 -1.82
N GLY A 124 -5.81 13.44 -1.12
CA GLY A 124 -6.71 12.29 -1.11
C GLY A 124 -8.15 12.73 -0.85
N LYS A 125 -9.09 11.98 -1.42
CA LYS A 125 -10.53 12.21 -1.26
C LYS A 125 -11.28 10.89 -1.25
N PHE A 126 -12.23 10.75 -0.33
CA PHE A 126 -13.27 9.74 -0.43
C PHE A 126 -14.30 10.16 -1.46
N LEU A 127 -14.63 9.28 -2.38
CA LEU A 127 -15.70 9.43 -3.36
C LEU A 127 -17.05 9.05 -2.73
N TRP A 128 -17.05 7.98 -1.94
CA TRP A 128 -18.14 7.58 -1.05
C TRP A 128 -17.56 6.81 0.14
N HIS A 129 -18.32 6.78 1.22
CA HIS A 129 -17.93 6.12 2.44
C HIS A 129 -19.20 5.69 3.21
N ASN A 130 -19.45 4.39 3.29
CA ASN A 130 -20.69 3.79 3.83
C ASN A 130 -20.48 3.04 5.14
N THR A 131 -19.42 3.33 5.88
CA THR A 131 -19.12 2.56 7.08
C THR A 131 -19.05 3.45 8.31
N THR A 132 -19.50 2.93 9.43
CA THR A 132 -19.26 3.50 10.77
C THR A 132 -17.85 3.16 11.28
N GLU A 133 -17.18 2.19 10.65
CA GLU A 133 -15.84 1.75 11.00
C GLU A 133 -14.79 2.51 10.17
N THR A 134 -14.64 3.81 10.44
CA THR A 134 -13.78 4.71 9.68
C THR A 134 -12.31 4.37 9.77
N GLN A 135 -11.87 3.78 10.87
CA GLN A 135 -10.45 3.60 11.20
C GLN A 135 -9.69 2.68 10.24
N PHE A 136 -10.35 1.68 9.65
CA PHE A 136 -9.70 0.70 8.77
C PHE A 136 -9.46 1.19 7.34
N PHE A 137 -10.21 2.20 6.91
CA PHE A 137 -10.21 2.65 5.51
C PHE A 137 -9.66 4.06 5.33
N ASP A 138 -9.19 4.70 6.38
CA ASP A 138 -8.62 6.03 6.36
C ASP A 138 -7.36 6.15 5.49
N PHE A 139 -6.99 7.38 5.17
CA PHE A 139 -5.72 7.68 4.52
C PHE A 139 -4.57 7.57 5.52
N ASN A 140 -3.94 6.41 5.56
CA ASN A 140 -2.75 6.20 6.38
C ASN A 140 -1.50 6.72 5.69
N LEU A 141 -0.87 7.74 6.26
CA LEU A 141 0.37 8.32 5.75
C LEU A 141 1.62 7.59 6.25
N ASN A 142 1.51 6.93 7.40
CA ASN A 142 2.64 6.32 8.11
C ASN A 142 2.64 4.78 8.09
N ARG A 143 1.47 4.17 7.87
CA ARG A 143 1.33 2.71 7.85
C ARG A 143 0.44 2.27 6.70
N SER A 144 0.57 1.01 6.29
CA SER A 144 -0.33 0.42 5.31
C SER A 144 -1.75 0.33 5.87
N PRO A 145 -2.79 0.56 5.03
CA PRO A 145 -4.16 0.19 5.38
C PRO A 145 -4.25 -1.30 5.71
N ASP A 146 -5.23 -1.69 6.49
CA ASP A 146 -5.40 -3.04 6.99
C ASP A 146 -5.39 -4.13 5.90
N TYR A 147 -6.05 -3.90 4.76
CA TYR A 147 -6.07 -4.84 3.63
C TYR A 147 -4.75 -4.89 2.82
N LEU A 148 -3.88 -3.89 2.98
CA LEU A 148 -2.53 -3.85 2.40
C LEU A 148 -1.46 -4.39 3.34
N PHE A 149 -1.83 -5.05 4.41
CA PHE A 149 -0.99 -5.51 5.49
C PHE A 149 0.41 -5.95 5.01
N ARG A 150 1.38 -5.10 5.21
CA ARG A 150 2.79 -5.37 4.95
C ARG A 150 3.49 -5.44 6.30
N TYR A 151 3.83 -6.62 6.73
CA TYR A 151 4.65 -6.84 7.91
C TYR A 151 6.14 -6.65 7.61
N ASP A 152 6.50 -5.55 6.99
CA ASP A 152 7.91 -5.15 6.92
C ASP A 152 8.33 -4.40 8.20
N TYR A 153 7.44 -4.36 9.19
CA TYR A 153 7.61 -3.60 10.40
C TYR A 153 7.72 -4.55 11.59
N ILE A 154 8.93 -4.61 12.17
CA ILE A 154 9.14 -5.17 13.50
C ILE A 154 8.58 -4.15 14.48
N GLY A 155 7.28 -4.23 14.74
CA GLY A 155 6.55 -3.29 15.59
C GLY A 155 6.63 -3.67 17.05
N ARG A 156 6.66 -2.65 17.90
CA ARG A 156 6.45 -2.77 19.33
C ARG A 156 4.96 -2.65 19.60
N SER A 157 4.46 -3.34 20.62
CA SER A 157 3.11 -3.11 21.11
C SER A 157 2.96 -1.67 21.61
N ASP A 158 1.90 -1.00 21.23
CA ASP A 158 1.59 0.36 21.69
C ASP A 158 1.37 0.40 23.23
N GLU A 159 0.96 -0.73 23.83
CA GLU A 159 0.70 -0.84 25.27
C GLU A 159 1.97 -1.02 26.11
N THR A 160 2.97 -1.71 25.60
CA THR A 160 4.19 -2.04 26.33
C THR A 160 5.44 -1.27 25.88
N GLY A 161 5.33 -0.49 24.79
CA GLY A 161 6.36 0.43 24.32
C GLY A 161 7.72 -0.25 24.05
N ILE A 162 8.80 0.40 24.52
CA ILE A 162 10.18 -0.03 24.30
C ILE A 162 10.52 -1.42 24.90
N TRP A 163 9.81 -1.82 25.92
CA TRP A 163 10.00 -3.08 26.64
C TRP A 163 9.20 -4.25 26.08
N SER A 164 8.37 -4.01 25.10
CA SER A 164 7.65 -5.07 24.40
C SER A 164 8.64 -5.94 23.65
N GLN A 165 8.74 -7.19 24.06
CA GLN A 165 9.51 -8.23 23.37
C GLN A 165 8.71 -8.88 22.24
N GLN A 166 7.54 -8.36 21.89
CA GLN A 166 6.74 -8.88 20.79
C GLN A 166 7.32 -8.40 19.48
N PHE A 167 8.09 -9.26 18.86
CA PHE A 167 8.44 -9.15 17.45
C PHE A 167 7.30 -9.81 16.69
N VAL A 168 6.58 -9.05 15.88
CA VAL A 168 5.67 -9.60 14.88
C VAL A 168 6.51 -9.90 13.65
N PRO A 169 6.63 -11.17 13.21
CA PRO A 169 7.43 -11.54 12.04
C PRO A 169 6.85 -11.01 10.74
#